data_a1d22dcae4d64fd0d6f3b74d003172fc
#
_entry.id   a1d22dcae4d64fd0d6f3b74d003172fc
#
_cell.length_a   1.000
_cell.length_b   1.000
_cell.length_c   1.000
_cell.angle_alpha   90.00
_cell.angle_beta   90.00
_cell.angle_gamma   90.00
#
_symmetry.space_group_name_H-M   'P 1'
#
loop_
_entity.id
_entity.type
_entity.pdbx_description
1 polymer ?
#
loop_
_entity_poly.entity_id
_entity_poly.type
_entity_poly.pdbx_seq_one_letter_code
_entity_poly.pdbx_strand_id
1 'polypeptide(L)'
;MIRILIAEDHLIARVGVKTIVNTQPDMNVVAEAANGAQAVELHRQHRPDITLMDMRMPGISGQEAIIAILAEQPLARIIALSTYGGDEEIRRALNSGVRAYLTKDVLHDELIRAIHAVHAGETYLPPSIRAALEASSLPAGLSARELDVLALIVKGHGNKQIAYDLGIAEHTVKNHVKSILSKLGVADRTQAATAAIQRGIIHL
;
A
#
# COMPACT_ATOMS: atom_id res chain seq x y z
N MET A 1 6.13 20.72 18.54
CA MET A 1 5.21 19.59 18.79
C MET A 1 4.70 19.14 17.43
N ILE A 2 4.96 17.91 17.05
CA ILE A 2 4.61 17.32 15.74
C ILE A 2 3.10 17.04 15.72
N ARG A 3 2.38 17.64 14.78
CA ARG A 3 0.93 17.53 14.61
C ARG A 3 0.63 16.35 13.68
N ILE A 4 -0.11 15.36 14.15
CA ILE A 4 -0.32 14.09 13.45
C ILE A 4 -1.81 13.87 13.18
N LEU A 5 -2.15 13.55 11.93
CA LEU A 5 -3.43 12.98 11.51
C LEU A 5 -3.30 11.47 11.43
N ILE A 6 -4.22 10.73 12.02
CA ILE A 6 -4.32 9.27 11.90
C ILE A 6 -5.51 8.92 11.02
N ALA A 7 -5.29 8.19 9.92
CA ALA A 7 -6.32 7.63 9.06
C ALA A 7 -6.28 6.10 9.14
N GLU A 8 -7.26 5.51 9.81
CA GLU A 8 -7.34 4.07 10.12
C GLU A 8 -8.81 3.71 10.37
N ASP A 9 -9.35 2.73 9.65
CA ASP A 9 -10.76 2.34 9.81
C ASP A 9 -10.98 1.42 11.02
N HIS A 10 -9.98 0.62 11.42
CA HIS A 10 -10.07 -0.27 12.57
C HIS A 10 -9.90 0.49 13.89
N LEU A 11 -10.97 0.58 14.67
CA LEU A 11 -11.01 1.34 15.92
C LEU A 11 -9.87 0.97 16.88
N ILE A 12 -9.59 -0.33 17.07
CA ILE A 12 -8.55 -0.80 18.01
C ILE A 12 -7.16 -0.36 17.54
N ALA A 13 -6.86 -0.50 16.26
CA ALA A 13 -5.59 -0.07 15.67
C ALA A 13 -5.43 1.46 15.80
N ARG A 14 -6.47 2.23 15.48
CA ARG A 14 -6.48 3.69 15.60
C ARG A 14 -6.22 4.15 17.04
N VAL A 15 -6.91 3.54 18.02
CA VAL A 15 -6.69 3.84 19.46
C VAL A 15 -5.27 3.46 19.88
N GLY A 16 -4.74 2.33 19.43
CA GLY A 16 -3.38 1.90 19.70
C GLY A 16 -2.34 2.89 19.19
N VAL A 17 -2.42 3.27 17.91
CA VAL A 17 -1.53 4.26 17.29
C VAL A 17 -1.64 5.61 17.99
N LYS A 18 -2.86 6.07 18.28
CA LYS A 18 -3.09 7.33 19.02
C LYS A 18 -2.43 7.31 20.40
N THR A 19 -2.54 6.20 21.12
CA THR A 19 -1.92 6.05 22.44
C THR A 19 -0.41 6.15 22.33
N ILE A 20 0.20 5.41 21.38
CA ILE A 20 1.64 5.45 21.14
C ILE A 20 2.11 6.89 20.85
N VAL A 21 1.44 7.58 19.95
CA VAL A 21 1.79 8.96 19.57
C VAL A 21 1.67 9.91 20.77
N ASN A 22 0.56 9.85 21.49
CA ASN A 22 0.30 10.78 22.60
C ASN A 22 1.12 10.49 23.87
N THR A 23 1.83 9.36 23.97
CA THR A 23 2.82 9.13 25.03
C THR A 23 4.12 9.89 24.77
N GLN A 24 4.33 10.41 23.57
CA GLN A 24 5.52 11.19 23.25
C GLN A 24 5.31 12.67 23.59
N PRO A 25 6.25 13.32 24.33
CA PRO A 25 6.07 14.69 24.77
C PRO A 25 6.09 15.73 23.64
N ASP A 26 6.61 15.35 22.49
CA ASP A 26 6.81 16.23 21.32
C ASP A 26 5.83 15.96 20.18
N MET A 27 4.86 15.04 20.37
CA MET A 27 3.84 14.67 19.37
C MET A 27 2.43 14.91 19.87
N ASN A 28 1.50 15.17 18.97
CA ASN A 28 0.07 15.30 19.27
C ASN A 28 -0.80 14.86 18.09
N VAL A 29 -1.82 14.05 18.36
CA VAL A 29 -2.85 13.69 17.37
C VAL A 29 -3.86 14.84 17.27
N VAL A 30 -3.90 15.50 16.12
CA VAL A 30 -4.77 16.65 15.86
C VAL A 30 -6.09 16.26 15.21
N ALA A 31 -6.16 15.12 14.54
CA ALA A 31 -7.38 14.61 13.93
C ALA A 31 -7.30 13.08 13.72
N GLU A 32 -8.48 12.46 13.62
CA GLU A 32 -8.64 11.02 13.37
C GLU A 32 -9.66 10.82 12.25
N ALA A 33 -9.32 10.05 11.23
CA ALA A 33 -10.18 9.67 10.13
C ALA A 33 -10.44 8.15 10.16
N ALA A 34 -11.66 7.74 9.83
CA ALA A 34 -12.05 6.34 9.74
C ALA A 34 -12.18 5.84 8.29
N ASN A 35 -11.89 6.67 7.31
CA ASN A 35 -11.85 6.32 5.89
C ASN A 35 -11.05 7.36 5.09
N GLY A 36 -10.75 7.04 3.82
CA GLY A 36 -9.93 7.90 2.97
C GLY A 36 -10.54 9.26 2.67
N ALA A 37 -11.87 9.36 2.50
CA ALA A 37 -12.53 10.64 2.25
C ALA A 37 -12.40 11.60 3.44
N GLN A 38 -12.61 11.09 4.66
CA GLN A 38 -12.37 11.87 5.88
C GLN A 38 -10.90 12.26 6.02
N ALA A 39 -9.96 11.37 5.66
CA ALA A 39 -8.54 11.66 5.74
C ALA A 39 -8.17 12.85 4.85
N VAL A 40 -8.65 12.92 3.61
CA VAL A 40 -8.43 14.05 2.70
C VAL A 40 -8.99 15.34 3.28
N GLU A 41 -10.25 15.33 3.76
CA GLU A 41 -10.92 16.52 4.30
C GLU A 41 -10.24 17.02 5.57
N LEU A 42 -9.93 16.12 6.53
CA LEU A 42 -9.27 16.48 7.78
C LEU A 42 -7.82 16.93 7.55
N HIS A 43 -7.12 16.38 6.55
CA HIS A 43 -5.80 16.85 6.16
C HIS A 43 -5.86 18.31 5.68
N ARG A 44 -6.84 18.64 4.83
CA ARG A 44 -7.07 20.00 4.34
C ARG A 44 -7.37 20.99 5.49
N GLN A 45 -8.22 20.58 6.44
CA GLN A 45 -8.64 21.42 7.57
C GLN A 45 -7.54 21.65 8.59
N HIS A 46 -6.86 20.59 8.98
CA HIS A 46 -5.90 20.61 10.10
C HIS A 46 -4.47 20.87 9.67
N ARG A 47 -4.13 20.67 8.39
CA ARG A 47 -2.75 20.76 7.85
C ARG A 47 -1.73 20.14 8.81
N PRO A 48 -1.79 18.82 9.04
CA PRO A 48 -0.89 18.14 9.95
C PRO A 48 0.55 18.17 9.42
N ASP A 49 1.52 18.04 10.31
CA ASP A 49 2.92 17.89 9.93
C ASP A 49 3.18 16.51 9.32
N ILE A 50 2.44 15.49 9.82
CA ILE A 50 2.51 14.11 9.35
C ILE A 50 1.10 13.51 9.31
N THR A 51 0.84 12.72 8.26
CA THR A 51 -0.34 11.86 8.16
C THR A 51 0.09 10.39 8.22
N LEU A 52 -0.41 9.66 9.20
CA LEU A 52 -0.35 8.19 9.25
C LEU A 52 -1.55 7.66 8.48
N MET A 53 -1.31 6.95 7.38
CA MET A 53 -2.36 6.54 6.44
C MET A 53 -2.41 5.02 6.31
N ASP A 54 -3.50 4.40 6.77
CA ASP A 54 -3.78 3.02 6.43
C ASP A 54 -4.02 2.89 4.92
N MET A 55 -3.35 1.90 4.31
CA MET A 55 -3.50 1.63 2.88
C MET A 55 -4.86 1.00 2.53
N ARG A 56 -5.51 0.35 3.50
CA ARG A 56 -6.76 -0.38 3.29
C ARG A 56 -7.88 0.20 4.13
N MET A 57 -8.68 1.03 3.51
CA MET A 57 -9.86 1.61 4.12
C MET A 57 -11.09 1.46 3.20
N PRO A 58 -12.31 1.39 3.74
CA PRO A 58 -13.52 1.30 2.92
C PRO A 58 -13.78 2.60 2.14
N GLY A 59 -14.39 2.44 0.96
CA GLY A 59 -14.68 3.55 0.06
C GLY A 59 -13.44 4.02 -0.68
N ILE A 60 -12.94 5.20 -0.37
CA ILE A 60 -11.66 5.72 -0.89
C ILE A 60 -10.53 5.03 -0.14
N SER A 61 -9.69 4.27 -0.85
CA SER A 61 -8.52 3.60 -0.30
C SER A 61 -7.46 4.59 0.18
N GLY A 62 -6.54 4.13 1.04
CA GLY A 62 -5.41 4.96 1.46
C GLY A 62 -4.56 5.44 0.29
N GLN A 63 -4.37 4.59 -0.71
CA GLN A 63 -3.66 4.96 -1.94
C GLN A 63 -4.31 6.14 -2.67
N GLU A 64 -5.64 6.10 -2.87
CA GLU A 64 -6.39 7.18 -3.50
C GLU A 64 -6.37 8.46 -2.66
N ALA A 65 -6.48 8.32 -1.33
CA ALA A 65 -6.40 9.44 -0.40
C ALA A 65 -5.01 10.11 -0.43
N ILE A 66 -3.92 9.32 -0.50
CA ILE A 66 -2.55 9.83 -0.64
C ILE A 66 -2.41 10.64 -1.92
N ILE A 67 -2.88 10.11 -3.05
CA ILE A 67 -2.83 10.81 -4.34
C ILE A 67 -3.60 12.13 -4.26
N ALA A 68 -4.80 12.13 -3.69
CA ALA A 68 -5.62 13.33 -3.55
C ALA A 68 -4.95 14.39 -2.65
N ILE A 69 -4.38 13.98 -1.52
CA ILE A 69 -3.66 14.89 -0.60
C ILE A 69 -2.44 15.50 -1.29
N LEU A 70 -1.63 14.67 -1.97
CA LEU A 70 -0.40 15.13 -2.63
C LEU A 70 -0.67 15.99 -3.87
N ALA A 71 -1.81 15.81 -4.54
CA ALA A 71 -2.24 16.69 -5.63
C ALA A 71 -2.56 18.11 -5.13
N GLU A 72 -3.13 18.26 -3.93
CA GLU A 72 -3.43 19.56 -3.31
C GLU A 72 -2.23 20.14 -2.54
N GLN A 73 -1.45 19.28 -1.89
CA GLN A 73 -0.32 19.64 -1.05
C GLN A 73 0.90 18.76 -1.37
N PRO A 74 1.67 19.08 -2.43
CA PRO A 74 2.79 18.25 -2.90
C PRO A 74 3.90 18.01 -1.87
N LEU A 75 3.97 18.83 -0.83
CA LEU A 75 4.95 18.72 0.26
C LEU A 75 4.39 17.99 1.49
N ALA A 76 3.16 17.47 1.44
CA ALA A 76 2.58 16.72 2.54
C ALA A 76 3.46 15.50 2.90
N ARG A 77 3.66 15.29 4.19
CA ARG A 77 4.46 14.17 4.70
C ARG A 77 3.54 13.06 5.14
N ILE A 78 3.56 11.96 4.39
CA ILE A 78 2.65 10.83 4.61
C ILE A 78 3.49 9.58 4.89
N ILE A 79 3.10 8.87 5.96
CA ILE A 79 3.61 7.55 6.33
C ILE A 79 2.51 6.54 6.05
N ALA A 80 2.75 5.60 5.16
CA ALA A 80 1.83 4.51 4.87
C ALA A 80 1.92 3.42 5.94
N LEU A 81 0.76 2.96 6.42
CA LEU A 81 0.61 1.82 7.33
C LEU A 81 -0.13 0.71 6.59
N SER A 82 0.34 -0.54 6.66
CA SER A 82 -0.32 -1.68 6.02
C SER A 82 -0.17 -2.95 6.84
N THR A 83 -1.16 -3.83 6.75
CA THR A 83 -1.06 -5.19 7.33
C THR A 83 -0.19 -6.13 6.49
N TYR A 84 0.14 -5.74 5.25
CA TYR A 84 0.90 -6.54 4.31
C TYR A 84 2.11 -5.76 3.80
N GLY A 85 3.24 -6.46 3.69
CA GLY A 85 4.49 -5.91 3.16
C GLY A 85 4.79 -6.43 1.74
N GLY A 86 3.76 -6.59 0.89
CA GLY A 86 3.97 -7.02 -0.49
C GLY A 86 4.76 -5.98 -1.28
N ASP A 87 5.81 -6.44 -1.96
CA ASP A 87 6.77 -5.61 -2.69
C ASP A 87 6.11 -4.64 -3.69
N GLU A 88 5.06 -5.08 -4.37
CA GLU A 88 4.31 -4.25 -5.33
C GLU A 88 3.45 -3.18 -4.63
N GLU A 89 2.85 -3.50 -3.48
CA GLU A 89 2.10 -2.52 -2.68
C GLU A 89 3.05 -1.44 -2.13
N ILE A 90 4.21 -1.86 -1.63
CA ILE A 90 5.26 -0.94 -1.16
C ILE A 90 5.71 -0.03 -2.29
N ARG A 91 6.02 -0.57 -3.49
CA ARG A 91 6.45 0.22 -4.66
C ARG A 91 5.38 1.23 -5.08
N ARG A 92 4.11 0.82 -5.15
CA ARG A 92 3.00 1.72 -5.49
C ARG A 92 2.86 2.85 -4.48
N ALA A 93 2.95 2.55 -3.18
CA ALA A 93 2.90 3.58 -2.15
C ALA A 93 4.07 4.57 -2.28
N LEU A 94 5.31 4.07 -2.43
CA LEU A 94 6.49 4.93 -2.62
C LEU A 94 6.40 5.78 -3.88
N ASN A 95 5.95 5.20 -4.99
CA ASN A 95 5.75 5.93 -6.25
C ASN A 95 4.66 7.00 -6.15
N SER A 96 3.71 6.87 -5.22
CA SER A 96 2.72 7.91 -4.93
C SER A 96 3.27 9.07 -4.12
N GLY A 97 4.50 8.96 -3.60
CA GLY A 97 5.19 10.03 -2.90
C GLY A 97 5.14 9.96 -1.38
N VAL A 98 4.76 8.81 -0.78
CA VAL A 98 4.88 8.64 0.67
C VAL A 98 6.34 8.69 1.11
N ARG A 99 6.58 9.16 2.32
CA ARG A 99 7.94 9.31 2.89
C ARG A 99 8.38 8.13 3.73
N ALA A 100 7.45 7.29 4.15
CA ALA A 100 7.73 6.05 4.87
C ALA A 100 6.65 5.01 4.59
N TYR A 101 7.01 3.74 4.70
CA TYR A 101 6.10 2.61 4.65
C TYR A 101 6.40 1.68 5.81
N LEU A 102 5.40 1.41 6.64
CA LEU A 102 5.49 0.53 7.81
C LEU A 102 4.43 -0.56 7.73
N THR A 103 4.77 -1.75 8.19
CA THR A 103 3.76 -2.79 8.43
C THR A 103 3.16 -2.59 9.84
N LYS A 104 1.87 -2.92 10.01
CA LYS A 104 1.15 -2.69 11.28
C LYS A 104 1.63 -3.57 12.46
N ASP A 105 2.50 -4.53 12.18
CA ASP A 105 3.17 -5.35 13.19
C ASP A 105 4.48 -4.73 13.71
N VAL A 106 4.84 -3.53 13.22
CA VAL A 106 6.05 -2.84 13.70
C VAL A 106 5.99 -2.54 15.19
N LEU A 107 7.14 -2.61 15.81
CA LEU A 107 7.33 -2.24 17.19
C LEU A 107 7.09 -0.74 17.39
N HIS A 108 6.56 -0.37 18.56
CA HIS A 108 6.31 1.00 19.00
C HIS A 108 7.45 1.98 18.63
N ASP A 109 8.70 1.61 18.93
CA ASP A 109 9.87 2.45 18.70
C ASP A 109 10.13 2.74 17.21
N GLU A 110 9.73 1.83 16.31
CA GLU A 110 9.93 2.01 14.88
C GLU A 110 8.97 3.04 14.28
N LEU A 111 7.73 3.06 14.75
CA LEU A 111 6.76 4.09 14.37
C LEU A 111 7.25 5.49 14.79
N ILE A 112 7.76 5.61 16.02
CA ILE A 112 8.28 6.89 16.53
C ILE A 112 9.50 7.34 15.73
N ARG A 113 10.45 6.43 15.43
CA ARG A 113 11.60 6.73 14.57
C ARG A 113 11.18 7.20 13.18
N ALA A 114 10.20 6.52 12.57
CA ALA A 114 9.68 6.91 11.27
C ALA A 114 9.05 8.32 11.29
N ILE A 115 8.27 8.63 12.33
CA ILE A 115 7.66 9.96 12.50
C ILE A 115 8.74 11.05 12.58
N HIS A 116 9.77 10.85 13.41
CA HIS A 116 10.86 11.82 13.54
C HIS A 116 11.65 12.00 12.24
N ALA A 117 12.03 10.91 11.58
CA ALA A 117 12.76 10.95 10.31
C ALA A 117 11.98 11.70 9.23
N VAL A 118 10.69 11.36 9.08
CA VAL A 118 9.81 12.00 8.08
C VAL A 118 9.55 13.46 8.43
N HIS A 119 9.42 13.80 9.71
CA HIS A 119 9.30 15.19 10.14
C HIS A 119 10.56 15.99 9.84
N ALA A 120 11.75 15.39 9.96
CA ALA A 120 13.03 15.98 9.56
C ALA A 120 13.20 16.13 8.04
N GLY A 121 12.26 15.58 7.23
CA GLY A 121 12.30 15.63 5.77
C GLY A 121 12.97 14.42 5.12
N GLU A 122 13.34 13.42 5.89
CA GLU A 122 13.97 12.19 5.44
C GLU A 122 12.92 11.18 4.96
N THR A 123 13.35 10.19 4.20
CA THR A 123 12.55 8.99 3.85
C THR A 123 12.94 7.86 4.79
N TYR A 124 11.95 7.18 5.36
CA TYR A 124 12.20 6.07 6.28
C TYR A 124 11.62 4.76 5.75
N LEU A 125 12.49 3.77 5.59
CA LEU A 125 12.10 2.40 5.23
C LEU A 125 12.78 1.43 6.23
N PRO A 126 12.00 0.64 6.98
CA PRO A 126 12.53 -0.41 7.83
C PRO A 126 13.45 -1.35 7.06
N PRO A 127 14.46 -1.96 7.70
CA PRO A 127 15.36 -2.92 7.04
C PRO A 127 14.62 -4.07 6.35
N SER A 128 13.54 -4.59 6.94
CA SER A 128 12.68 -5.62 6.37
C SER A 128 12.02 -5.18 5.06
N ILE A 129 11.50 -3.96 5.00
CA ILE A 129 10.88 -3.38 3.81
C ILE A 129 11.92 -3.12 2.73
N ARG A 130 13.09 -2.62 3.10
CA ARG A 130 14.20 -2.42 2.16
C ARG A 130 14.67 -3.74 1.57
N ALA A 131 14.88 -4.77 2.38
CA ALA A 131 15.26 -6.10 1.92
C ALA A 131 14.20 -6.73 1.00
N ALA A 132 12.90 -6.54 1.29
CA ALA A 132 11.82 -7.01 0.42
C ALA A 132 11.86 -6.32 -0.96
N LEU A 133 12.12 -5.01 -1.00
CA LEU A 133 12.25 -4.26 -2.26
C LEU A 133 13.50 -4.68 -3.07
N GLU A 134 14.61 -4.95 -2.41
CA GLU A 134 15.87 -5.41 -3.04
C GLU A 134 15.77 -6.84 -3.55
N ALA A 135 15.13 -7.74 -2.78
CA ALA A 135 14.91 -9.13 -3.18
C ALA A 135 13.93 -9.26 -4.35
N SER A 136 13.07 -8.29 -4.52
CA SER A 136 12.06 -8.22 -5.57
C SER A 136 12.63 -7.59 -6.83
N SER A 137 13.55 -8.27 -7.50
CA SER A 137 13.86 -7.98 -8.90
C SER A 137 12.69 -8.41 -9.79
N LEU A 138 11.55 -7.71 -9.72
CA LEU A 138 10.49 -7.92 -10.70
C LEU A 138 11.01 -7.45 -12.06
N PRO A 139 11.13 -8.34 -13.06
CA PRO A 139 11.31 -7.89 -14.44
C PRO A 139 10.11 -7.01 -14.79
N ALA A 140 10.35 -5.97 -15.57
CA ALA A 140 9.42 -4.94 -16.04
C ALA A 140 7.94 -5.27 -15.84
N GLY A 141 7.23 -4.42 -15.09
CA GLY A 141 5.90 -4.64 -14.54
C GLY A 141 4.89 -5.32 -15.45
N LEU A 142 3.96 -6.04 -14.86
CA LEU A 142 2.84 -6.64 -15.59
C LEU A 142 2.06 -5.54 -16.33
N SER A 143 1.72 -5.78 -17.59
CA SER A 143 0.85 -4.89 -18.34
C SER A 143 -0.58 -4.90 -17.76
N ALA A 144 -1.38 -3.87 -18.05
CA ALA A 144 -2.78 -3.83 -17.61
C ALA A 144 -3.54 -5.11 -18.00
N ARG A 145 -3.29 -5.65 -19.21
CA ARG A 145 -3.92 -6.88 -19.68
C ARG A 145 -3.46 -8.12 -18.92
N GLU A 146 -2.20 -8.19 -18.52
CA GLU A 146 -1.68 -9.27 -17.69
C GLU A 146 -2.23 -9.20 -16.26
N LEU A 147 -2.47 -8.00 -15.74
CA LEU A 147 -3.14 -7.81 -14.45
C LEU A 147 -4.60 -8.29 -14.49
N ASP A 148 -5.35 -7.98 -15.56
CA ASP A 148 -6.73 -8.49 -15.75
C ASP A 148 -6.75 -10.03 -15.75
N VAL A 149 -5.82 -10.64 -16.51
CA VAL A 149 -5.71 -12.11 -16.58
C VAL A 149 -5.32 -12.68 -15.21
N LEU A 150 -4.35 -12.08 -14.51
CA LEU A 150 -3.89 -12.53 -13.21
C LEU A 150 -4.98 -12.44 -12.15
N ALA A 151 -5.80 -11.37 -12.17
CA ALA A 151 -6.96 -11.24 -11.28
C ALA A 151 -7.97 -12.38 -11.45
N LEU A 152 -8.24 -12.81 -12.69
CA LEU A 152 -9.12 -13.93 -12.95
C LEU A 152 -8.49 -15.29 -12.62
N ILE A 153 -7.15 -15.41 -12.72
CA ILE A 153 -6.41 -16.58 -12.23
C ILE A 153 -6.56 -16.72 -10.71
N VAL A 154 -6.43 -15.62 -9.98
CA VAL A 154 -6.61 -15.59 -8.51
C VAL A 154 -8.03 -16.00 -8.12
N LYS A 155 -9.05 -15.64 -8.92
CA LYS A 155 -10.44 -16.09 -8.75
C LYS A 155 -10.67 -17.55 -9.14
N GLY A 156 -9.67 -18.27 -9.64
CA GLY A 156 -9.74 -19.68 -10.01
C GLY A 156 -10.27 -19.96 -11.42
N HIS A 157 -10.44 -18.94 -12.29
CA HIS A 157 -10.97 -19.10 -13.64
C HIS A 157 -9.98 -19.85 -14.55
N GLY A 158 -10.47 -20.82 -15.33
CA GLY A 158 -9.68 -21.49 -16.37
C GLY A 158 -9.51 -20.60 -17.62
N ASN A 159 -8.53 -20.93 -18.49
CA ASN A 159 -8.22 -20.11 -19.66
C ASN A 159 -9.43 -19.84 -20.57
N LYS A 160 -10.32 -20.82 -20.69
CA LYS A 160 -11.55 -20.71 -21.49
C LYS A 160 -12.51 -19.66 -20.92
N GLN A 161 -12.66 -19.65 -19.58
CA GLN A 161 -13.48 -18.68 -18.88
C GLN A 161 -12.85 -17.28 -18.94
N ILE A 162 -11.55 -17.17 -18.71
CA ILE A 162 -10.81 -15.91 -18.83
C ILE A 162 -10.94 -15.33 -20.24
N ALA A 163 -10.83 -16.17 -21.27
CA ALA A 163 -11.02 -15.77 -22.66
C ALA A 163 -12.40 -15.17 -22.91
N TYR A 164 -13.44 -15.83 -22.39
CA TYR A 164 -14.82 -15.37 -22.45
C TYR A 164 -15.01 -14.04 -21.70
N ASP A 165 -14.59 -13.96 -20.46
CA ASP A 165 -14.75 -12.79 -19.58
C ASP A 165 -14.05 -11.55 -20.15
N LEU A 166 -12.90 -11.75 -20.80
CA LEU A 166 -12.09 -10.65 -21.33
C LEU A 166 -12.30 -10.37 -22.83
N GLY A 167 -13.18 -11.15 -23.50
CA GLY A 167 -13.47 -10.98 -24.93
C GLY A 167 -12.26 -11.23 -25.85
N ILE A 168 -11.38 -12.20 -25.51
CA ILE A 168 -10.16 -12.54 -26.27
C ILE A 168 -10.11 -14.04 -26.58
N ALA A 169 -9.25 -14.43 -27.50
CA ALA A 169 -9.07 -15.84 -27.83
C ALA A 169 -8.32 -16.61 -26.71
N GLU A 170 -8.64 -17.89 -26.51
CA GLU A 170 -7.99 -18.74 -25.49
C GLU A 170 -6.46 -18.83 -25.66
N HIS A 171 -5.96 -18.85 -26.90
CA HIS A 171 -4.52 -18.86 -27.16
C HIS A 171 -3.84 -17.55 -26.68
N THR A 172 -4.53 -16.43 -26.77
CA THR A 172 -4.05 -15.14 -26.25
C THR A 172 -3.93 -15.17 -24.71
N VAL A 173 -4.92 -15.79 -24.04
CA VAL A 173 -4.83 -16.01 -22.58
C VAL A 173 -3.62 -16.88 -22.23
N LYS A 174 -3.39 -17.98 -22.96
CA LYS A 174 -2.20 -18.84 -22.76
C LYS A 174 -0.89 -18.07 -22.89
N ASN A 175 -0.80 -17.14 -23.84
CA ASN A 175 0.37 -16.29 -24.01
C ASN A 175 0.53 -15.30 -22.83
N HIS A 176 -0.56 -14.69 -22.37
CA HIS A 176 -0.51 -13.84 -21.19
C HIS A 176 -0.10 -14.63 -19.93
N VAL A 177 -0.66 -15.83 -19.72
CA VAL A 177 -0.27 -16.70 -18.60
C VAL A 177 1.22 -17.01 -18.64
N LYS A 178 1.75 -17.42 -19.80
CA LYS A 178 3.19 -17.70 -19.97
C LYS A 178 4.05 -16.46 -19.63
N SER A 179 3.64 -15.28 -20.10
CA SER A 179 4.32 -14.03 -19.79
C SER A 179 4.27 -13.68 -18.31
N ILE A 180 3.09 -13.86 -17.66
CA ILE A 180 2.90 -13.65 -16.23
C ILE A 180 3.82 -14.57 -15.42
N LEU A 181 3.85 -15.88 -15.72
CA LEU A 181 4.70 -16.84 -15.03
C LEU A 181 6.18 -16.44 -15.12
N SER A 182 6.64 -16.06 -16.33
CA SER A 182 8.00 -15.57 -16.54
C SER A 182 8.30 -14.31 -15.75
N LYS A 183 7.39 -13.33 -15.77
CA LYS A 183 7.56 -12.04 -15.07
C LYS A 183 7.51 -12.17 -13.55
N LEU A 184 6.71 -13.11 -13.02
CA LEU A 184 6.62 -13.39 -11.60
C LEU A 184 7.75 -14.32 -11.11
N GLY A 185 8.47 -14.96 -12.01
CA GLY A 185 9.53 -15.93 -11.68
C GLY A 185 8.98 -17.21 -11.04
N VAL A 186 7.79 -17.69 -11.48
CA VAL A 186 7.09 -18.85 -10.90
C VAL A 186 6.85 -19.92 -11.96
N ALA A 187 6.72 -21.19 -11.52
CA ALA A 187 6.64 -22.32 -12.42
C ALA A 187 5.23 -22.61 -12.94
N ASP A 188 4.19 -22.30 -12.17
CA ASP A 188 2.81 -22.66 -12.51
C ASP A 188 1.81 -21.57 -12.06
N ARG A 189 0.54 -21.74 -12.50
CA ARG A 189 -0.53 -20.77 -12.24
C ARG A 189 -0.96 -20.69 -10.77
N THR A 190 -0.81 -21.77 -10.01
CA THR A 190 -1.11 -21.77 -8.58
C THR A 190 -0.09 -20.93 -7.83
N GLN A 191 1.18 -21.10 -8.16
CA GLN A 191 2.25 -20.26 -7.65
C GLN A 191 2.06 -18.79 -8.07
N ALA A 192 1.58 -18.52 -9.31
CA ALA A 192 1.30 -17.17 -9.76
C ALA A 192 0.17 -16.54 -8.95
N ALA A 193 -0.91 -17.26 -8.65
CA ALA A 193 -2.00 -16.78 -7.81
C ALA A 193 -1.51 -16.48 -6.38
N THR A 194 -0.74 -17.40 -5.79
CA THR A 194 -0.17 -17.23 -4.44
C THR A 194 0.78 -16.03 -4.39
N ALA A 195 1.69 -15.90 -5.36
CA ALA A 195 2.62 -14.79 -5.46
C ALA A 195 1.90 -13.46 -5.65
N ALA A 196 0.83 -13.44 -6.46
CA ALA A 196 0.03 -12.24 -6.69
C ALA A 196 -0.60 -11.70 -5.40
N ILE A 197 -1.11 -12.58 -4.54
CA ILE A 197 -1.70 -12.21 -3.25
C ILE A 197 -0.60 -11.79 -2.27
N GLN A 198 0.45 -12.61 -2.12
CA GLN A 198 1.54 -12.35 -1.17
C GLN A 198 2.30 -11.05 -1.47
N ARG A 199 2.48 -10.72 -2.75
CA ARG A 199 3.17 -9.50 -3.20
C ARG A 199 2.23 -8.28 -3.28
N GLY A 200 0.96 -8.42 -2.92
CA GLY A 200 -0.03 -7.32 -2.98
C GLY A 200 -0.34 -6.84 -4.40
N ILE A 201 -0.12 -7.68 -5.43
CA ILE A 201 -0.44 -7.35 -6.83
C ILE A 201 -1.95 -7.40 -7.05
N ILE A 202 -2.61 -8.42 -6.49
CA ILE A 202 -4.06 -8.63 -6.54
C ILE A 202 -4.57 -8.81 -5.11
N HIS A 203 -5.70 -8.15 -4.81
CA HIS A 203 -6.41 -8.26 -3.54
C HIS A 203 -7.69 -9.09 -3.75
N LEU A 204 -8.05 -9.93 -2.77
CA LEU A 204 -9.30 -10.68 -2.69
C LEU A 204 -10.38 -9.86 -2.02
#